data_e54e5925f02bbfa34b2875234f66a3af
#
_entry.id   e54e5925f02bbfa34b2875234f66a3af
#
_cell.length_a   1.000
_cell.length_b   1.000
_cell.length_c   1.000
_cell.angle_alpha   90.00
_cell.angle_beta   90.00
_cell.angle_gamma   90.00
#
_symmetry.space_group_name_H-M   'P 1'
#
loop_
_entity.id
_entity.type
_entity.pdbx_description
1 polymer ?
#
loop_
_entity_poly.entity_id
_entity_poly.type
_entity_poly.pdbx_seq_one_letter_code
_entity_poly.pdbx_strand_id
1 'polypeptide(L)'
;MSKIDYSEVQYPIRSDFAEGHDQYWKRLAAPGSWFSGAQRIAIAKEVRLAQSCSLCKQRKAALSPYQVDGSHDSTGELSDTIVEVIHRIVTDSARVTKSWYDGIIQQGLKPEEYIEILGTLVD
;
A
#
# COMPACT_ATOMS: atom_id res chain seq x y z
N MET A 1 13.04 2.25 12.92
CA MET A 1 11.94 1.44 13.44
C MET A 1 12.54 0.19 14.06
N SER A 2 12.39 0.04 15.35
CA SER A 2 13.09 -1.01 16.07
C SER A 2 12.24 -2.27 16.20
N LYS A 3 11.29 -2.30 17.08
CA LYS A 3 10.50 -3.49 17.36
C LYS A 3 9.01 -3.21 17.27
N ILE A 4 8.26 -4.25 16.88
CA ILE A 4 6.81 -4.22 16.96
C ILE A 4 6.42 -4.39 18.42
N ASP A 5 5.49 -3.56 18.88
CA ASP A 5 4.99 -3.63 20.24
C ASP A 5 3.77 -4.56 20.31
N TYR A 6 3.89 -5.64 21.08
CA TYR A 6 2.80 -6.60 21.30
C TYR A 6 2.13 -6.45 22.68
N SER A 7 2.39 -5.35 23.39
CA SER A 7 1.89 -5.18 24.76
C SER A 7 0.36 -5.23 24.88
N GLU A 8 -0.35 -4.83 23.82
CA GLU A 8 -1.81 -4.83 23.79
C GLU A 8 -2.41 -6.15 23.31
N VAL A 9 -1.57 -7.11 22.92
CA VAL A 9 -2.05 -8.40 22.43
C VAL A 9 -2.53 -9.26 23.59
N GLN A 10 -3.73 -9.82 23.47
CA GLN A 10 -4.37 -10.61 24.52
C GLN A 10 -3.65 -11.94 24.81
N TYR A 11 -3.04 -12.52 23.79
CA TYR A 11 -2.39 -13.82 23.87
C TYR A 11 -0.89 -13.70 23.67
N PRO A 12 -0.08 -14.59 24.27
CA PRO A 12 1.37 -14.55 24.05
C PRO A 12 1.72 -14.84 22.60
N ILE A 13 2.72 -14.13 22.10
CA ILE A 13 3.23 -14.29 20.72
C ILE A 13 4.48 -15.17 20.79
N ARG A 14 4.54 -16.21 19.96
CA ARG A 14 5.75 -17.05 19.85
C ARG A 14 6.94 -16.18 19.48
N SER A 15 8.08 -16.45 20.10
CA SER A 15 9.28 -15.63 19.90
C SER A 15 9.78 -15.66 18.47
N ASP A 16 9.68 -16.80 17.76
CA ASP A 16 10.07 -16.91 16.37
C ASP A 16 9.21 -16.05 15.43
N PHE A 17 7.91 -15.94 15.71
CA PHE A 17 7.02 -15.06 14.95
C PHE A 17 7.35 -13.59 15.22
N ALA A 18 7.55 -13.21 16.48
CA ALA A 18 7.91 -11.85 16.85
C ALA A 18 9.24 -11.44 16.20
N GLU A 19 10.23 -12.31 16.23
CA GLU A 19 11.54 -12.08 15.59
C GLU A 19 11.40 -11.95 14.09
N GLY A 20 10.60 -12.79 13.45
CA GLY A 20 10.34 -12.75 12.03
C GLY A 20 9.68 -11.44 11.61
N HIS A 21 8.71 -10.95 12.39
CA HIS A 21 8.05 -9.66 12.14
C HIS A 21 9.04 -8.50 12.28
N ASP A 22 9.89 -8.51 13.30
CA ASP A 22 10.90 -7.47 13.49
C ASP A 22 11.90 -7.46 12.32
N GLN A 23 12.36 -8.62 11.86
CA GLN A 23 13.26 -8.72 10.72
C GLN A 23 12.58 -8.23 9.45
N TYR A 24 11.30 -8.55 9.27
CA TYR A 24 10.53 -8.07 8.13
C TYR A 24 10.48 -6.54 8.10
N TRP A 25 10.18 -5.90 9.26
CA TRP A 25 10.16 -4.45 9.34
C TRP A 25 11.51 -3.83 9.02
N LYS A 26 12.60 -4.44 9.46
CA LYS A 26 13.95 -3.97 9.12
C LYS A 26 14.21 -4.04 7.63
N ARG A 27 13.80 -5.14 6.99
CA ARG A 27 13.95 -5.29 5.53
C ARG A 27 13.06 -4.31 4.78
N LEU A 28 11.84 -4.09 5.25
CA LEU A 28 10.93 -3.13 4.63
C LEU A 28 11.51 -1.71 4.66
N ALA A 29 12.13 -1.33 5.77
CA ALA A 29 12.74 -0.01 5.94
C ALA A 29 14.08 0.13 5.19
N ALA A 30 14.63 -0.95 4.64
CA ALA A 30 15.82 -0.89 3.81
C ALA A 30 15.46 -0.47 2.38
N PRO A 31 16.43 0.13 1.64
CA PRO A 31 16.16 0.50 0.24
C PRO A 31 15.83 -0.71 -0.62
N GLY A 32 14.84 -0.59 -1.51
CA GLY A 32 14.58 -1.55 -2.57
C GLY A 32 15.32 -1.15 -3.85
N SER A 33 14.95 -1.76 -4.97
CA SER A 33 15.56 -1.46 -6.27
C SER A 33 15.16 -0.10 -6.81
N TRP A 34 13.94 0.37 -6.52
CA TRP A 34 13.36 1.58 -7.10
C TRP A 34 12.90 2.61 -6.06
N PHE A 35 12.72 2.18 -4.81
CA PHE A 35 12.28 3.04 -3.72
C PHE A 35 13.28 3.02 -2.57
N SER A 36 13.45 4.19 -1.94
CA SER A 36 14.23 4.30 -0.71
C SER A 36 13.52 3.61 0.45
N GLY A 37 14.24 3.38 1.55
CA GLY A 37 13.63 2.85 2.77
C GLY A 37 12.50 3.74 3.28
N ALA A 38 12.68 5.06 3.24
CA ALA A 38 11.65 6.01 3.65
C ALA A 38 10.40 5.91 2.78
N GLN A 39 10.57 5.76 1.46
CA GLN A 39 9.45 5.60 0.54
C GLN A 39 8.71 4.28 0.79
N ARG A 40 9.43 3.20 1.07
CA ARG A 40 8.80 1.91 1.39
C ARG A 40 8.00 1.98 2.69
N ILE A 41 8.48 2.68 3.69
CA ILE A 41 7.72 2.92 4.93
C ILE A 41 6.49 3.78 4.64
N ALA A 42 6.60 4.80 3.80
CA ALA A 42 5.46 5.61 3.38
C ALA A 42 4.40 4.78 2.67
N ILE A 43 4.81 3.84 1.82
CA ILE A 43 3.90 2.89 1.16
C ILE A 43 3.17 2.05 2.21
N ALA A 44 3.86 1.53 3.20
CA ALA A 44 3.23 0.73 4.26
C ALA A 44 2.20 1.53 5.06
N LYS A 45 2.49 2.78 5.37
CA LYS A 45 1.52 3.68 6.04
C LYS A 45 0.29 3.91 5.18
N GLU A 46 0.48 4.13 3.89
CA GLU A 46 -0.61 4.38 2.95
C GLU A 46 -1.52 3.15 2.82
N VAL A 47 -0.95 1.94 2.84
CA VAL A 47 -1.72 0.69 2.83
C VAL A 47 -2.70 0.65 4.01
N ARG A 48 -2.25 1.02 5.19
CA ARG A 48 -3.09 1.03 6.39
C ARG A 48 -4.22 2.06 6.26
N LEU A 49 -3.90 3.24 5.77
CA LEU A 49 -4.87 4.32 5.60
C LEU A 49 -5.90 3.98 4.53
N ALA A 50 -5.48 3.29 3.45
CA ALA A 50 -6.36 2.91 2.36
C ALA A 50 -7.56 2.09 2.83
N GLN A 51 -7.39 1.27 3.86
CA GLN A 51 -8.45 0.42 4.39
C GLN A 51 -9.63 1.21 4.94
N SER A 52 -9.42 2.47 5.30
CA SER A 52 -10.47 3.36 5.83
C SER A 52 -10.77 4.54 4.89
N CYS A 53 -10.23 4.55 3.68
CA CYS A 53 -10.42 5.65 2.73
C CYS A 53 -11.89 5.78 2.30
N SER A 54 -12.48 6.95 2.46
CA SER A 54 -13.87 7.19 2.14
C SER A 54 -14.14 7.10 0.63
N LEU A 55 -13.24 7.61 -0.20
CA LEU A 55 -13.36 7.51 -1.66
C LEU A 55 -13.36 6.05 -2.11
N CYS A 56 -12.47 5.23 -1.55
CA CYS A 56 -12.39 3.81 -1.88
C CYS A 56 -13.68 3.07 -1.52
N LYS A 57 -14.28 3.40 -0.39
CA LYS A 57 -15.57 2.81 0.02
C LYS A 57 -16.68 3.17 -0.96
N GLN A 58 -16.73 4.42 -1.40
CA GLN A 58 -17.72 4.87 -2.37
C GLN A 58 -17.52 4.20 -3.73
N ARG A 59 -16.27 4.12 -4.21
CA ARG A 59 -15.95 3.49 -5.48
C ARG A 59 -16.25 1.99 -5.47
N LYS A 60 -15.96 1.32 -4.37
CA LYS A 60 -16.24 -0.12 -4.24
C LYS A 60 -17.73 -0.41 -4.29
N ALA A 61 -18.57 0.45 -3.72
CA ALA A 61 -20.01 0.31 -3.73
C ALA A 61 -20.63 0.67 -5.08
N ALA A 62 -19.94 1.41 -5.94
CA ALA A 62 -20.45 1.83 -7.25
C ALA A 62 -20.36 0.68 -8.27
N LEU A 63 -21.21 0.73 -9.30
CA LEU A 63 -21.14 -0.22 -10.42
C LEU A 63 -19.82 -0.15 -11.14
N SER A 64 -19.25 1.05 -11.28
CA SER A 64 -17.92 1.25 -11.83
C SER A 64 -17.16 2.25 -10.94
N PRO A 65 -15.88 1.97 -10.61
CA PRO A 65 -15.09 2.91 -9.83
C PRO A 65 -14.86 4.24 -10.57
N TYR A 66 -14.98 4.24 -11.89
CA TYR A 66 -14.81 5.46 -12.69
C TYR A 66 -16.01 6.42 -12.59
N GLN A 67 -17.11 6.00 -12.00
CA GLN A 67 -18.29 6.86 -11.79
C GLN A 67 -18.16 7.77 -10.58
N VAL A 68 -17.16 7.54 -9.73
CA VAL A 68 -16.97 8.28 -8.50
C VAL A 68 -15.63 9.03 -8.57
N ASP A 69 -15.72 10.36 -8.58
CA ASP A 69 -14.57 11.25 -8.54
C ASP A 69 -14.33 11.74 -7.11
N GLY A 70 -13.10 12.10 -6.82
CA GLY A 70 -12.72 12.64 -5.53
C GLY A 70 -11.25 12.44 -5.25
N SER A 71 -10.88 12.68 -4.02
CA SER A 71 -9.50 12.49 -3.54
C SER A 71 -9.48 11.40 -2.48
N HIS A 72 -8.43 10.58 -2.55
CA HIS A 72 -8.18 9.57 -1.51
C HIS A 72 -7.81 10.24 -0.19
N ASP A 73 -8.23 9.64 0.91
CA ASP A 73 -7.64 9.93 2.22
C ASP A 73 -6.19 9.43 2.16
N SER A 74 -5.23 10.31 2.35
CA SER A 74 -3.83 10.01 2.11
C SER A 74 -2.94 10.64 3.18
N THR A 75 -1.78 10.02 3.41
CA THR A 75 -0.75 10.59 4.28
C THR A 75 -0.10 11.84 3.69
N GLY A 76 -0.19 12.02 2.36
CA GLY A 76 0.45 13.13 1.66
C GLY A 76 1.94 12.94 1.38
N GLU A 77 2.50 11.78 1.75
CA GLU A 77 3.93 11.50 1.58
C GLU A 77 4.29 10.93 0.21
N LEU A 78 3.29 10.51 -0.56
CA LEU A 78 3.49 9.85 -1.86
C LEU A 78 2.79 10.62 -2.97
N SER A 79 3.22 10.41 -4.23
CA SER A 79 2.56 11.01 -5.38
C SER A 79 1.13 10.48 -5.53
N ASP A 80 0.28 11.27 -6.19
CA ASP A 80 -1.12 10.87 -6.42
C ASP A 80 -1.23 9.56 -7.20
N THR A 81 -0.33 9.33 -8.15
CA THR A 81 -0.31 8.09 -8.93
C THR A 81 -0.03 6.87 -8.05
N ILE A 82 0.96 6.97 -7.17
CA ILE A 82 1.29 5.88 -6.25
C ILE A 82 0.15 5.66 -5.25
N VAL A 83 -0.46 6.72 -4.75
CA VAL A 83 -1.63 6.64 -3.85
C VAL A 83 -2.77 5.90 -4.55
N GLU A 84 -3.08 6.23 -5.80
CA GLU A 84 -4.14 5.55 -6.56
C GLU A 84 -3.84 4.06 -6.72
N VAL A 85 -2.60 3.69 -7.02
CA VAL A 85 -2.19 2.29 -7.16
C VAL A 85 -2.41 1.54 -5.85
N ILE A 86 -1.91 2.08 -4.74
CA ILE A 86 -2.03 1.44 -3.43
C ILE A 86 -3.49 1.27 -3.04
N HIS A 87 -4.27 2.34 -3.13
CA HIS A 87 -5.67 2.32 -2.72
C HIS A 87 -6.51 1.35 -3.56
N ARG A 88 -6.30 1.33 -4.88
CA ARG A 88 -7.03 0.42 -5.77
C ARG A 88 -6.73 -1.03 -5.44
N ILE A 89 -5.47 -1.38 -5.29
CA ILE A 89 -5.04 -2.76 -5.06
C ILE A 89 -5.49 -3.24 -3.67
N VAL A 90 -5.37 -2.39 -2.65
CA VAL A 90 -5.76 -2.76 -1.28
C VAL A 90 -7.26 -2.95 -1.15
N THR A 91 -8.08 -2.09 -1.77
CA THR A 91 -9.51 -2.06 -1.51
C THR A 91 -10.35 -2.72 -2.59
N ASP A 92 -9.86 -2.81 -3.82
CA ASP A 92 -10.68 -3.24 -4.96
C ASP A 92 -9.85 -3.91 -6.05
N SER A 93 -8.98 -4.84 -5.65
CA SER A 93 -8.07 -5.52 -6.58
C SER A 93 -8.80 -6.30 -7.67
N ALA A 94 -10.03 -6.77 -7.41
CA ALA A 94 -10.80 -7.53 -8.37
C ALA A 94 -11.21 -6.71 -9.61
N ARG A 95 -11.19 -5.37 -9.51
CA ARG A 95 -11.53 -4.48 -10.62
C ARG A 95 -10.33 -3.79 -11.24
N VAL A 96 -9.11 -4.30 -11.01
CA VAL A 96 -7.92 -3.86 -11.72
C VAL A 96 -7.99 -4.35 -13.17
N THR A 97 -7.89 -3.42 -14.11
CA THR A 97 -7.97 -3.71 -15.54
C THR A 97 -6.70 -3.28 -16.25
N LYS A 98 -6.51 -3.82 -17.47
CA LYS A 98 -5.40 -3.38 -18.33
C LYS A 98 -5.49 -1.89 -18.63
N SER A 99 -6.69 -1.37 -18.91
CA SER A 99 -6.89 0.05 -19.18
C SER A 99 -6.45 0.93 -18.03
N TRP A 100 -6.80 0.54 -16.81
CA TRP A 100 -6.37 1.27 -15.62
C TRP A 100 -4.85 1.23 -15.47
N TYR A 101 -4.24 0.06 -15.64
CA TYR A 101 -2.80 -0.11 -15.55
C TYR A 101 -2.09 0.76 -16.61
N ASP A 102 -2.55 0.72 -17.85
CA ASP A 102 -1.97 1.52 -18.93
C ASP A 102 -2.05 3.02 -18.59
N GLY A 103 -3.15 3.46 -18.01
CA GLY A 103 -3.31 4.84 -17.56
C GLY A 103 -2.31 5.22 -16.46
N ILE A 104 -2.05 4.32 -15.54
CA ILE A 104 -1.06 4.54 -14.46
C ILE A 104 0.35 4.69 -15.06
N ILE A 105 0.71 3.84 -16.02
CA ILE A 105 2.02 3.92 -16.68
C ILE A 105 2.14 5.23 -17.47
N GLN A 106 1.08 5.67 -18.12
CA GLN A 106 1.06 6.95 -18.85
C GLN A 106 1.23 8.16 -17.92
N GLN A 107 0.84 8.04 -16.66
CA GLN A 107 1.03 9.10 -15.65
C GLN A 107 2.48 9.21 -15.17
N GLY A 108 3.35 8.29 -15.58
CA GLY A 108 4.77 8.36 -15.32
C GLY A 108 5.33 7.31 -14.36
N LEU A 109 4.50 6.42 -13.85
CA LEU A 109 4.98 5.32 -13.02
C LEU A 109 5.65 4.27 -13.90
N LYS A 110 6.86 3.84 -13.53
CA LYS A 110 7.58 2.80 -14.27
C LYS A 110 7.00 1.42 -13.93
N PRO A 111 6.97 0.48 -14.90
CA PRO A 111 6.50 -0.88 -14.61
C PRO A 111 7.25 -1.55 -13.47
N GLU A 112 8.55 -1.30 -13.36
CA GLU A 112 9.39 -1.85 -12.28
C GLU A 112 8.98 -1.29 -10.92
N GLU A 113 8.63 -0.01 -10.86
CA GLU A 113 8.12 0.62 -9.64
C GLU A 113 6.77 0.01 -9.24
N TYR A 114 5.90 -0.25 -10.20
CA TYR A 114 4.61 -0.91 -9.97
C TYR A 114 4.82 -2.29 -9.34
N ILE A 115 5.75 -3.08 -9.87
CA ILE A 115 6.08 -4.40 -9.34
C ILE A 115 6.61 -4.30 -7.90
N GLU A 116 7.47 -3.34 -7.59
CA GLU A 116 7.99 -3.17 -6.22
C GLU A 116 6.88 -2.76 -5.25
N ILE A 117 5.94 -1.91 -5.68
CA ILE A 117 4.77 -1.57 -4.88
C ILE A 117 3.96 -2.83 -4.56
N LEU A 118 3.66 -3.66 -5.57
CA LEU A 118 2.93 -4.91 -5.37
C LEU A 118 3.63 -5.81 -4.36
N GLY A 119 4.94 -5.99 -4.49
CA GLY A 119 5.72 -6.80 -3.57
C GLY A 119 5.66 -6.28 -2.14
N THR A 120 5.66 -4.96 -1.96
CA THR A 120 5.54 -4.34 -0.64
C THR A 120 4.14 -4.53 -0.04
N LEU A 121 3.09 -4.50 -0.89
CA LEU A 121 1.70 -4.65 -0.43
C LEU A 121 1.38 -6.06 0.07
N VAL A 122 1.94 -7.09 -0.56
CA VAL A 122 1.61 -8.49 -0.24
C VAL A 122 2.45 -9.07 0.89
N ASP A 123 3.51 -8.40 1.26
CA ASP A 123 4.30 -8.77 2.41
C ASP A 123 3.66 -8.18 3.68
#